data_cf3a7043b86d6f141e8690fa929fad90
#
_entry.id   cf3a7043b86d6f141e8690fa929fad90
#
_cell.length_a   1.000
_cell.length_b   1.000
_cell.length_c   1.000
_cell.angle_alpha   90.00
_cell.angle_beta   90.00
_cell.angle_gamma   90.00
#
_symmetry.space_group_name_H-M   'P 1'
#
loop_
_entity.id
_entity.type
_entity.pdbx_description
1 polymer ?
#
loop_
_entity_poly.entity_id
_entity_poly.type
_entity_poly.pdbx_seq_one_letter_code
_entity_poly.pdbx_strand_id
1 'polypeptide(L)'
;HNWFWLIPLDERRTSVGVVMDIADFRAAKVTPEAALDEAFAAAPIMRTRMAAAKRITEVYAIGDYSYRNTRMHGPRWLLAGDAAGFIDPIFSTGVFLALHSAEQAAATLDFALRHPLLGRIRMASYARNLNRQMNRYLRFATAWYTDEFVDVFTAAKPLFRIPQAVNSVLGGNIHPNFSVWWRLQLFYLVLWVQKRHALVPRLEELKAEAAPAPSGVT
;
A
#
# COMPACT_ATOMS: atom_id res chain seq x y z
N HIS A 1 4.77 -5.83 -10.69
CA HIS A 1 4.30 -6.20 -9.33
C HIS A 1 2.79 -6.08 -9.22
N ASN A 2 2.07 -6.94 -9.97
CA ASN A 2 0.62 -7.00 -9.89
C ASN A 2 0.20 -7.72 -8.60
N TRP A 3 -0.87 -7.26 -7.96
CA TRP A 3 -1.46 -7.95 -6.84
C TRP A 3 -2.98 -7.96 -6.96
N PHE A 4 -3.61 -8.94 -6.32
CA PHE A 4 -5.05 -9.14 -6.39
C PHE A 4 -5.68 -8.93 -5.03
N TRP A 5 -6.90 -8.39 -5.02
CA TRP A 5 -7.76 -8.48 -3.85
C TRP A 5 -8.88 -9.50 -4.08
N LEU A 6 -9.24 -10.21 -3.01
CA LEU A 6 -10.42 -11.06 -2.94
C LEU A 6 -11.09 -10.74 -1.61
N ILE A 7 -12.16 -9.96 -1.66
CA ILE A 7 -12.88 -9.48 -0.47
C ILE A 7 -14.27 -10.10 -0.47
N PRO A 8 -14.56 -11.09 0.39
CA PRO A 8 -15.91 -11.61 0.56
C PRO A 8 -16.86 -10.49 1.00
N LEU A 9 -17.95 -10.30 0.25
CA LEU A 9 -19.00 -9.35 0.60
C LEU A 9 -20.12 -10.05 1.39
N ASP A 10 -20.41 -11.28 1.01
CA ASP A 10 -21.34 -12.17 1.68
C ASP A 10 -21.00 -13.64 1.34
N GLU A 11 -21.87 -14.57 1.70
CA GLU A 11 -21.67 -16.02 1.48
C GLU A 11 -21.55 -16.44 0.00
N ARG A 12 -22.00 -15.59 -0.92
CA ARG A 12 -22.08 -15.87 -2.36
C ARG A 12 -21.30 -14.90 -3.23
N ARG A 13 -20.98 -13.73 -2.73
CA ARG A 13 -20.36 -12.66 -3.52
C ARG A 13 -19.01 -12.27 -2.97
N THR A 14 -18.04 -12.14 -3.86
CA THR A 14 -16.69 -11.69 -3.55
C THR A 14 -16.32 -10.55 -4.49
N SER A 15 -15.85 -9.44 -3.95
CA SER A 15 -15.21 -8.40 -4.75
C SER A 15 -13.81 -8.88 -5.12
N VAL A 16 -13.51 -8.88 -6.40
CA VAL A 16 -12.22 -9.33 -6.92
C VAL A 16 -11.67 -8.27 -7.87
N GLY A 17 -10.38 -8.04 -7.81
CA GLY A 17 -9.72 -7.16 -8.77
C GLY A 17 -8.21 -7.31 -8.74
N VAL A 18 -7.56 -6.56 -9.62
CA VAL A 18 -6.12 -6.52 -9.78
C VAL A 18 -5.64 -5.08 -9.78
N VAL A 19 -4.53 -4.83 -9.07
CA VAL A 19 -3.75 -3.61 -9.23
C VAL A 19 -2.54 -3.94 -10.10
N MET A 20 -2.33 -3.18 -11.14
CA MET A 20 -1.24 -3.35 -12.09
C MET A 20 -0.61 -2.00 -12.45
N ASP A 21 0.58 -2.04 -13.02
CA ASP A 21 1.22 -0.83 -13.52
C ASP A 21 0.39 -0.23 -14.67
N ILE A 22 0.17 1.08 -14.63
CA ILE A 22 -0.60 1.78 -15.65
C ILE A 22 0.11 1.78 -17.02
N ALA A 23 1.45 1.72 -17.02
CA ALA A 23 2.22 1.61 -18.26
C ALA A 23 2.00 0.25 -18.92
N ASP A 24 1.98 -0.83 -18.14
CA ASP A 24 1.70 -2.18 -18.65
C ASP A 24 0.28 -2.29 -19.19
N PHE A 25 -0.71 -1.75 -18.45
CA PHE A 25 -2.10 -1.72 -18.91
C PHE A 25 -2.26 -0.94 -20.24
N ARG A 26 -1.63 0.24 -20.34
CA ARG A 26 -1.68 1.04 -21.56
C ARG A 26 -0.95 0.39 -22.75
N ALA A 27 0.16 -0.30 -22.47
CA ALA A 27 0.94 -1.00 -23.49
C ALA A 27 0.17 -2.21 -24.07
N ALA A 28 -0.60 -2.90 -23.25
CA ALA A 28 -1.42 -4.04 -23.67
C ALA A 28 -2.53 -3.66 -24.66
N LYS A 29 -3.02 -2.42 -24.63
CA LYS A 29 -4.10 -1.90 -25.51
C LYS A 29 -5.37 -2.76 -25.50
N VAL A 30 -5.70 -3.35 -24.37
CA VAL A 30 -6.88 -4.19 -24.14
C VAL A 30 -7.94 -3.47 -23.33
N THR A 31 -9.17 -3.99 -23.32
CA THR A 31 -10.23 -3.48 -22.44
C THR A 31 -9.94 -3.84 -20.98
N PRO A 32 -10.55 -3.13 -20.01
CA PRO A 32 -10.42 -3.50 -18.60
C PRO A 32 -10.83 -4.94 -18.30
N GLU A 33 -11.86 -5.45 -18.97
CA GLU A 33 -12.33 -6.83 -18.85
C GLU A 33 -11.26 -7.82 -19.31
N ALA A 34 -10.69 -7.58 -20.49
CA ALA A 34 -9.64 -8.45 -21.04
C ALA A 34 -8.37 -8.42 -20.17
N ALA A 35 -7.98 -7.24 -19.69
CA ALA A 35 -6.83 -7.12 -18.77
C ALA A 35 -7.02 -7.90 -17.46
N LEU A 36 -8.24 -7.86 -16.90
CA LEU A 36 -8.57 -8.62 -15.69
C LEU A 36 -8.55 -10.12 -15.94
N ASP A 37 -9.13 -10.58 -17.05
CA ASP A 37 -9.18 -11.99 -17.42
C ASP A 37 -7.79 -12.54 -17.73
N GLU A 38 -6.95 -11.79 -18.44
CA GLU A 38 -5.55 -12.12 -18.68
C GLU A 38 -4.73 -12.21 -17.37
N ALA A 39 -4.95 -11.25 -16.46
CA ALA A 39 -4.29 -11.28 -15.16
C ALA A 39 -4.68 -12.51 -14.34
N PHE A 40 -5.95 -12.92 -14.36
CA PHE A 40 -6.40 -14.16 -13.70
C PHE A 40 -5.78 -15.40 -14.36
N ALA A 41 -5.73 -15.44 -15.68
CA ALA A 41 -5.16 -16.55 -16.43
C ALA A 41 -3.64 -16.71 -16.16
N ALA A 42 -2.93 -15.59 -16.04
CA ALA A 42 -1.49 -15.57 -15.76
C ALA A 42 -1.14 -16.02 -14.33
N ALA A 43 -2.05 -15.89 -13.36
CA ALA A 43 -1.81 -16.24 -11.96
C ALA A 43 -2.46 -17.61 -11.61
N PRO A 44 -1.68 -18.70 -11.39
CA PRO A 44 -2.23 -20.04 -11.17
C PRO A 44 -3.26 -20.12 -10.04
N ILE A 45 -3.02 -19.42 -8.93
CA ILE A 45 -3.94 -19.35 -7.78
C ILE A 45 -5.26 -18.69 -8.17
N MET A 46 -5.20 -17.58 -8.93
CA MET A 46 -6.38 -16.86 -9.38
C MET A 46 -7.17 -17.68 -10.40
N ARG A 47 -6.49 -18.29 -11.35
CA ARG A 47 -7.10 -19.18 -12.33
C ARG A 47 -7.90 -20.30 -11.66
N THR A 48 -7.33 -20.95 -10.64
CA THR A 48 -8.04 -22.01 -9.89
C THR A 48 -9.23 -21.44 -9.11
N ARG A 49 -9.08 -20.32 -8.42
CA ARG A 49 -10.15 -19.71 -7.61
C ARG A 49 -11.29 -19.17 -8.46
N MET A 50 -10.99 -18.66 -9.64
CA MET A 50 -11.99 -18.07 -10.54
C MET A 50 -12.64 -19.09 -11.48
N ALA A 51 -12.15 -20.33 -11.56
CA ALA A 51 -12.62 -21.33 -12.52
C ALA A 51 -14.13 -21.59 -12.47
N ALA A 52 -14.74 -21.57 -11.28
CA ALA A 52 -16.18 -21.75 -11.09
C ALA A 52 -16.94 -20.43 -10.82
N ALA A 53 -16.24 -19.31 -10.82
CA ALA A 53 -16.84 -18.01 -10.52
C ALA A 53 -17.60 -17.46 -11.72
N LYS A 54 -18.73 -16.79 -11.46
CA LYS A 54 -19.52 -16.09 -12.48
C LYS A 54 -19.45 -14.60 -12.18
N ARG A 55 -19.03 -13.82 -13.17
CA ARG A 55 -19.08 -12.34 -13.10
C ARG A 55 -20.52 -11.87 -13.06
N ILE A 56 -20.86 -11.03 -12.12
CA ILE A 56 -22.22 -10.49 -11.89
C ILE A 56 -22.32 -8.97 -12.06
N THR A 57 -21.19 -8.30 -12.32
CA THR A 57 -21.13 -6.84 -12.57
C THR A 57 -20.23 -6.55 -13.77
N GLU A 58 -20.28 -5.34 -14.25
CA GLU A 58 -19.28 -4.80 -15.18
C GLU A 58 -17.92 -4.69 -14.48
N VAL A 59 -16.85 -4.61 -15.28
CA VAL A 59 -15.50 -4.36 -14.78
C VAL A 59 -15.25 -2.85 -14.76
N TYR A 60 -14.85 -2.34 -13.61
CA TYR A 60 -14.49 -0.94 -13.43
C TYR A 60 -12.99 -0.80 -13.34
N ALA A 61 -12.43 0.19 -14.04
CA ALA A 61 -11.02 0.54 -13.97
C ALA A 61 -10.86 1.98 -13.47
N ILE A 62 -9.95 2.17 -12.52
CA ILE A 62 -9.59 3.48 -11.98
C ILE A 62 -8.07 3.60 -12.05
N GLY A 63 -7.58 4.67 -12.67
CA GLY A 63 -6.17 5.00 -12.69
C GLY A 63 -5.86 6.20 -11.78
N ASP A 64 -4.59 6.33 -11.39
CA ASP A 64 -4.08 7.49 -10.63
C ASP A 64 -4.90 7.85 -9.38
N TYR A 65 -5.33 6.85 -8.62
CA TYR A 65 -6.15 7.05 -7.42
C TYR A 65 -5.36 7.59 -6.22
N SER A 66 -4.03 7.56 -6.27
CA SER A 66 -3.18 8.11 -5.20
C SER A 66 -3.03 9.62 -5.36
N TYR A 67 -3.44 10.37 -4.35
CA TYR A 67 -3.34 11.82 -4.36
C TYR A 67 -3.16 12.38 -2.96
N ARG A 68 -2.72 13.62 -2.88
CA ARG A 68 -2.62 14.38 -1.64
C ARG A 68 -2.91 15.85 -1.91
N ASN A 69 -3.78 16.44 -1.09
CA ASN A 69 -4.05 17.85 -1.14
C ASN A 69 -2.87 18.66 -0.59
N THR A 70 -2.51 19.73 -1.27
CA THR A 70 -1.43 20.63 -0.85
C THR A 70 -1.87 21.56 0.31
N ARG A 71 -3.17 21.86 0.40
CA ARG A 71 -3.79 22.61 1.49
C ARG A 71 -4.74 21.72 2.24
N MET A 72 -4.45 21.45 3.52
CA MET A 72 -5.26 20.59 4.38
C MET A 72 -6.10 21.34 5.40
N HIS A 73 -5.95 22.69 5.47
CA HIS A 73 -6.76 23.55 6.32
C HIS A 73 -6.84 24.99 5.79
N GLY A 74 -7.82 25.71 6.24
CA GLY A 74 -8.03 27.14 6.03
C GLY A 74 -8.72 27.78 7.25
N PRO A 75 -9.14 29.05 7.19
CA PRO A 75 -9.68 29.76 8.35
C PRO A 75 -10.88 29.10 9.01
N ARG A 76 -11.70 28.36 8.26
CA ARG A 76 -12.95 27.74 8.71
C ARG A 76 -13.13 26.31 8.28
N TRP A 77 -12.10 25.65 7.82
CA TRP A 77 -12.15 24.28 7.33
C TRP A 77 -10.84 23.55 7.56
N LEU A 78 -10.91 22.24 7.66
CA LEU A 78 -9.78 21.34 7.55
C LEU A 78 -10.25 20.04 6.86
N LEU A 79 -9.32 19.31 6.29
CA LEU A 79 -9.56 18.07 5.58
C LEU A 79 -9.14 16.89 6.47
N ALA A 80 -9.91 15.81 6.40
CA ALA A 80 -9.63 14.55 7.09
C ALA A 80 -9.91 13.38 6.13
N GLY A 81 -9.32 12.22 6.40
CA GLY A 81 -9.50 11.01 5.58
C GLY A 81 -9.13 11.25 4.12
N ASP A 82 -9.88 10.64 3.24
CA ASP A 82 -9.68 10.72 1.78
C ASP A 82 -9.82 12.16 1.25
N ALA A 83 -10.60 13.02 1.91
CA ALA A 83 -10.62 14.44 1.55
C ALA A 83 -9.24 15.12 1.68
N ALA A 84 -8.37 14.65 2.57
CA ALA A 84 -7.00 15.14 2.69
C ALA A 84 -6.05 14.48 1.68
N GLY A 85 -6.28 13.21 1.36
CA GLY A 85 -5.54 12.46 0.36
C GLY A 85 -5.71 10.95 0.52
N PHE A 86 -5.45 10.25 -0.55
CA PHE A 86 -5.45 8.79 -0.60
C PHE A 86 -4.06 8.30 -1.02
N ILE A 87 -3.57 7.24 -0.39
CA ILE A 87 -2.20 6.75 -0.65
C ILE A 87 -2.26 5.56 -1.61
N ASP A 88 -2.51 4.37 -1.08
CA ASP A 88 -2.52 3.11 -1.83
C ASP A 88 -3.27 2.06 -1.00
N PRO A 89 -4.10 1.22 -1.60
CA PRO A 89 -4.88 0.22 -0.87
C PRO A 89 -4.07 -1.01 -0.43
N ILE A 90 -2.81 -1.16 -0.87
CA ILE A 90 -2.01 -2.38 -0.62
C ILE A 90 -1.95 -2.80 0.86
N PHE A 91 -1.90 -1.85 1.77
CA PHE A 91 -1.86 -2.12 3.21
C PHE A 91 -3.20 -1.93 3.91
N SER A 92 -4.28 -1.64 3.17
CA SER A 92 -5.64 -1.41 3.70
C SER A 92 -5.69 -0.36 4.82
N THR A 93 -4.82 0.64 4.80
CA THR A 93 -4.67 1.65 5.86
C THR A 93 -5.60 2.85 5.72
N GLY A 94 -6.36 2.96 4.63
CA GLY A 94 -7.20 4.12 4.33
C GLY A 94 -8.24 4.40 5.42
N VAL A 95 -9.01 3.39 5.84
CA VAL A 95 -10.03 3.52 6.90
C VAL A 95 -9.39 3.92 8.22
N PHE A 96 -8.26 3.32 8.57
CA PHE A 96 -7.52 3.70 9.79
C PHE A 96 -7.09 5.16 9.75
N LEU A 97 -6.50 5.62 8.65
CA LEU A 97 -6.09 7.02 8.48
C LEU A 97 -7.29 7.97 8.53
N ALA A 98 -8.42 7.57 7.95
CA ALA A 98 -9.66 8.36 7.98
C ALA A 98 -10.17 8.55 9.40
N LEU A 99 -10.33 7.48 10.17
CA LEU A 99 -10.80 7.51 11.55
C LEU A 99 -9.84 8.29 12.45
N HIS A 100 -8.55 8.02 12.34
CA HIS A 100 -7.54 8.69 13.16
C HIS A 100 -7.43 10.19 12.84
N SER A 101 -7.47 10.56 11.56
CA SER A 101 -7.47 11.97 11.17
C SER A 101 -8.76 12.68 11.58
N ALA A 102 -9.91 12.01 11.55
CA ALA A 102 -11.17 12.56 12.01
C ALA A 102 -11.16 12.86 13.52
N GLU A 103 -10.62 11.95 14.35
CA GLU A 103 -10.43 12.17 15.78
C GLU A 103 -9.55 13.41 16.05
N GLN A 104 -8.40 13.49 15.39
CA GLN A 104 -7.50 14.63 15.53
C GLN A 104 -8.12 15.93 15.00
N ALA A 105 -8.91 15.85 13.93
CA ALA A 105 -9.64 16.96 13.36
C ALA A 105 -10.67 17.52 14.34
N ALA A 106 -11.48 16.64 14.95
CA ALA A 106 -12.49 17.02 15.94
C ALA A 106 -11.86 17.74 17.14
N ALA A 107 -10.80 17.18 17.72
CA ALA A 107 -10.07 17.81 18.83
C ALA A 107 -9.43 19.14 18.44
N THR A 108 -8.97 19.27 17.20
CA THR A 108 -8.37 20.50 16.65
C THR A 108 -9.43 21.58 16.47
N LEU A 109 -10.61 21.23 15.95
CA LEU A 109 -11.72 22.16 15.75
C LEU A 109 -12.29 22.65 17.08
N ASP A 110 -12.53 21.74 18.03
CA ASP A 110 -13.00 22.12 19.37
C ASP A 110 -12.07 23.12 20.04
N PHE A 111 -10.75 22.86 19.98
CA PHE A 111 -9.75 23.81 20.48
C PHE A 111 -9.77 25.15 19.73
N ALA A 112 -9.84 25.11 18.39
CA ALA A 112 -9.79 26.30 17.57
C ALA A 112 -11.02 27.21 17.76
N LEU A 113 -12.19 26.62 18.00
CA LEU A 113 -13.43 27.36 18.31
C LEU A 113 -13.35 28.07 19.67
N ARG A 114 -12.73 27.46 20.66
CA ARG A 114 -12.55 28.03 22.01
C ARG A 114 -11.41 29.07 22.05
N HIS A 115 -10.40 28.91 21.18
CA HIS A 115 -9.18 29.72 21.18
C HIS A 115 -8.85 30.25 19.78
N PRO A 116 -9.58 31.26 19.25
CA PRO A 116 -9.45 31.70 17.84
C PRO A 116 -8.06 32.10 17.41
N LEU A 117 -7.26 32.71 18.26
CA LEU A 117 -5.88 33.13 17.95
C LEU A 117 -4.93 31.94 17.87
N LEU A 118 -5.00 31.01 18.82
CA LEU A 118 -4.17 29.81 18.86
C LEU A 118 -4.68 28.70 17.91
N GLY A 119 -5.95 28.77 17.56
CA GLY A 119 -6.61 27.80 16.68
C GLY A 119 -5.93 27.66 15.32
N ARG A 120 -5.46 28.78 14.74
CA ARG A 120 -4.70 28.75 13.48
C ARG A 120 -3.40 27.93 13.59
N ILE A 121 -2.69 28.10 14.70
CA ILE A 121 -1.45 27.33 14.97
C ILE A 121 -1.78 25.86 15.14
N ARG A 122 -2.86 25.55 15.86
CA ARG A 122 -3.33 24.17 16.09
C ARG A 122 -3.72 23.50 14.77
N MET A 123 -4.46 24.17 13.89
CA MET A 123 -4.84 23.68 12.57
C MET A 123 -3.62 23.43 11.68
N ALA A 124 -2.65 24.31 11.68
CA ALA A 124 -1.40 24.12 10.96
C ALA A 124 -0.58 22.94 11.52
N SER A 125 -0.61 22.74 12.83
CA SER A 125 0.02 21.57 13.49
C SER A 125 -0.66 20.26 13.09
N TYR A 126 -1.99 20.22 13.07
CA TYR A 126 -2.77 19.10 12.56
C TYR A 126 -2.37 18.74 11.12
N ALA A 127 -2.37 19.72 10.22
CA ALA A 127 -2.03 19.52 8.82
C ALA A 127 -0.60 18.95 8.65
N ARG A 128 0.38 19.48 9.40
CA ARG A 128 1.75 18.94 9.40
C ARG A 128 1.81 17.49 9.91
N ASN A 129 1.07 17.18 10.96
CA ASN A 129 0.99 15.83 11.52
C ASN A 129 0.40 14.85 10.53
N LEU A 130 -0.75 15.18 9.94
CA LEU A 130 -1.42 14.35 8.94
C LEU A 130 -0.49 14.10 7.74
N ASN A 131 0.18 15.13 7.24
CA ASN A 131 1.17 15.00 6.16
C ASN A 131 2.31 14.04 6.52
N ARG A 132 2.84 14.10 7.76
CA ARG A 132 3.90 13.18 8.21
C ARG A 132 3.42 11.73 8.26
N GLN A 133 2.19 11.51 8.72
CA GLN A 133 1.57 10.20 8.77
C GLN A 133 1.38 9.64 7.36
N MET A 134 0.77 10.41 6.46
CA MET A 134 0.59 10.02 5.06
C MET A 134 1.93 9.73 4.37
N ASN A 135 2.96 10.57 4.57
CA ASN A 135 4.28 10.34 4.00
C ASN A 135 4.92 9.04 4.50
N ARG A 136 4.66 8.65 5.74
CA ARG A 136 5.17 7.38 6.29
C ARG A 136 4.55 6.18 5.57
N TYR A 137 3.23 6.17 5.42
CA TYR A 137 2.55 5.10 4.71
C TYR A 137 2.87 5.11 3.20
N LEU A 138 2.97 6.28 2.59
CA LEU A 138 3.38 6.41 1.19
C LEU A 138 4.78 5.81 0.96
N ARG A 139 5.73 6.06 1.89
CA ARG A 139 7.06 5.47 1.79
C ARG A 139 7.04 3.94 1.84
N PHE A 140 6.17 3.34 2.66
CA PHE A 140 5.97 1.90 2.68
C PHE A 140 5.32 1.40 1.39
N ALA A 141 4.25 2.05 0.93
CA ALA A 141 3.58 1.69 -0.31
C ALA A 141 4.53 1.75 -1.51
N THR A 142 5.32 2.83 -1.63
CA THR A 142 6.32 2.95 -2.68
C THR A 142 7.40 1.86 -2.59
N ALA A 143 7.83 1.51 -1.37
CA ALA A 143 8.82 0.45 -1.19
C ALA A 143 8.28 -0.92 -1.59
N TRP A 144 7.00 -1.20 -1.34
CA TRP A 144 6.35 -2.47 -1.68
C TRP A 144 6.48 -2.82 -3.17
N TYR A 145 6.40 -1.83 -4.04
CA TYR A 145 6.48 -2.01 -5.49
C TYR A 145 7.93 -2.14 -6.02
N THR A 146 8.91 -2.37 -5.14
CA THR A 146 10.30 -2.60 -5.53
C THR A 146 10.69 -4.06 -5.33
N ASP A 147 11.56 -4.58 -6.21
CA ASP A 147 12.09 -5.95 -6.12
C ASP A 147 12.82 -6.15 -4.79
N GLU A 148 13.58 -5.17 -4.35
CA GLU A 148 14.34 -5.21 -3.11
C GLU A 148 13.44 -5.42 -1.88
N PHE A 149 12.23 -4.85 -1.90
CA PHE A 149 11.27 -5.08 -0.82
C PHE A 149 10.82 -6.54 -0.79
N VAL A 150 10.46 -7.08 -1.96
CA VAL A 150 10.01 -8.45 -2.08
C VAL A 150 11.10 -9.42 -1.64
N ASP A 151 12.34 -9.22 -2.11
CA ASP A 151 13.49 -10.03 -1.75
C ASP A 151 13.70 -10.07 -0.23
N VAL A 152 13.76 -8.89 0.41
CA VAL A 152 14.01 -8.76 1.85
C VAL A 152 12.85 -9.26 2.68
N PHE A 153 11.61 -9.04 2.25
CA PHE A 153 10.42 -9.41 3.00
C PHE A 153 10.10 -10.92 2.93
N THR A 154 10.44 -11.56 1.81
CA THR A 154 10.27 -13.01 1.60
C THR A 154 11.47 -13.83 2.07
N ALA A 155 12.57 -13.18 2.48
CA ALA A 155 13.75 -13.87 2.97
C ALA A 155 13.44 -14.77 4.19
N ALA A 156 13.94 -15.99 4.16
CA ALA A 156 13.65 -17.02 5.15
C ALA A 156 14.09 -16.68 6.59
N LYS A 157 15.02 -15.73 6.75
CA LYS A 157 15.52 -15.30 8.07
C LYS A 157 15.21 -13.82 8.27
N PRO A 158 14.32 -13.46 9.20
CA PRO A 158 14.00 -12.07 9.49
C PRO A 158 15.19 -11.36 10.15
N LEU A 159 15.71 -10.33 9.50
CA LEU A 159 16.79 -9.50 10.01
C LEU A 159 16.25 -8.57 11.12
N PHE A 160 16.92 -8.59 12.32
CA PHE A 160 16.75 -7.60 13.41
C PHE A 160 15.31 -7.28 13.84
N ARG A 161 14.37 -8.22 13.73
CA ARG A 161 12.93 -7.98 13.99
C ARG A 161 12.32 -6.85 13.13
N ILE A 162 12.84 -6.65 11.94
CA ILE A 162 12.32 -5.67 10.96
C ILE A 162 10.85 -5.94 10.62
N PRO A 163 10.42 -7.20 10.33
CA PRO A 163 9.01 -7.46 10.02
C PRO A 163 8.07 -7.02 11.16
N GLN A 164 8.47 -7.22 12.42
CA GLN A 164 7.65 -6.80 13.55
C GLN A 164 7.52 -5.26 13.64
N ALA A 165 8.60 -4.53 13.31
CA ALA A 165 8.56 -3.07 13.29
C ALA A 165 7.69 -2.55 12.13
N VAL A 166 7.76 -3.16 10.96
CA VAL A 166 6.89 -2.86 9.81
C VAL A 166 5.44 -3.14 10.17
N ASN A 167 5.13 -4.34 10.67
CA ASN A 167 3.79 -4.73 11.07
C ASN A 167 3.22 -3.83 12.17
N SER A 168 4.04 -3.38 13.12
CA SER A 168 3.62 -2.44 14.16
C SER A 168 3.08 -1.14 13.55
N VAL A 169 3.77 -0.58 12.55
CA VAL A 169 3.32 0.66 11.88
C VAL A 169 2.11 0.41 10.99
N LEU A 170 2.10 -0.67 10.23
CA LEU A 170 0.96 -1.05 9.40
C LEU A 170 -0.29 -1.35 10.25
N GLY A 171 -0.10 -1.90 11.46
CA GLY A 171 -1.15 -2.12 12.45
C GLY A 171 -1.59 -0.85 13.22
N GLY A 172 -1.16 0.34 12.80
CA GLY A 172 -1.65 1.61 13.33
C GLY A 172 -0.74 2.31 14.37
N ASN A 173 0.49 1.83 14.60
CA ASN A 173 1.43 2.55 15.46
C ASN A 173 2.03 3.77 14.74
N ILE A 174 1.26 4.85 14.72
CA ILE A 174 1.63 6.12 14.08
C ILE A 174 2.66 6.95 14.87
N HIS A 175 2.86 6.64 16.14
CA HIS A 175 3.87 7.26 17.01
C HIS A 175 4.87 6.19 17.49
N PRO A 176 5.67 5.60 16.57
CA PRO A 176 6.58 4.55 16.94
C PRO A 176 7.59 5.06 17.97
N ASN A 177 7.83 4.27 19.00
CA ASN A 177 8.91 4.51 19.94
C ASN A 177 10.28 4.37 19.25
N PHE A 178 11.35 4.79 19.93
CA PHE A 178 12.71 4.72 19.36
C PHE A 178 13.08 3.33 18.87
N SER A 179 12.63 2.28 19.58
CA SER A 179 12.90 0.89 19.22
C SER A 179 12.29 0.48 17.87
N VAL A 180 11.09 0.94 17.54
CA VAL A 180 10.48 0.70 16.23
C VAL A 180 11.08 1.64 15.19
N TRP A 181 11.28 2.91 15.55
CA TRP A 181 11.80 3.92 14.62
C TRP A 181 13.16 3.52 14.01
N TRP A 182 14.15 3.15 14.82
CA TRP A 182 15.48 2.80 14.29
C TRP A 182 15.45 1.55 13.42
N ARG A 183 14.57 0.56 13.73
CA ARG A 183 14.40 -0.63 12.88
C ARG A 183 13.80 -0.29 11.53
N LEU A 184 12.92 0.70 11.47
CA LEU A 184 12.41 1.20 10.20
C LEU A 184 13.51 1.90 9.38
N GLN A 185 14.39 2.67 10.02
CA GLN A 185 15.54 3.24 9.31
C GLN A 185 16.48 2.15 8.80
N LEU A 186 16.75 1.14 9.63
CA LEU A 186 17.53 -0.03 9.22
C LEU A 186 16.85 -0.78 8.07
N PHE A 187 15.55 -0.96 8.10
CA PHE A 187 14.80 -1.57 7.00
C PHE A 187 15.05 -0.83 5.67
N TYR A 188 14.89 0.48 5.65
CA TYR A 188 15.14 1.26 4.43
C TYR A 188 16.62 1.24 4.01
N LEU A 189 17.55 1.18 4.96
CA LEU A 189 18.97 0.99 4.66
C LEU A 189 19.21 -0.38 4.01
N VAL A 190 18.60 -1.43 4.54
CA VAL A 190 18.70 -2.79 3.99
C VAL A 190 18.15 -2.82 2.55
N LEU A 191 17.00 -2.20 2.28
CA LEU A 191 16.47 -2.10 0.91
C LEU A 191 17.46 -1.36 -0.02
N TRP A 192 18.04 -0.26 0.46
CA TRP A 192 19.00 0.52 -0.31
C TRP A 192 20.29 -0.27 -0.62
N VAL A 193 20.76 -1.11 0.33
CA VAL A 193 21.91 -2.01 0.11
C VAL A 193 21.52 -3.14 -0.82
N GLN A 194 20.36 -3.80 -0.61
CA GLN A 194 19.85 -4.89 -1.45
C GLN A 194 19.79 -4.50 -2.92
N LYS A 195 19.40 -3.25 -3.20
CA LYS A 195 19.39 -2.71 -4.57
C LYS A 195 20.75 -2.75 -5.24
N ARG A 196 21.83 -2.58 -4.49
CA ARG A 196 23.22 -2.48 -4.99
C ARG A 196 23.99 -3.78 -4.83
N HIS A 197 23.78 -4.44 -3.72
CA HIS A 197 24.48 -5.66 -3.33
C HIS A 197 23.45 -6.63 -2.74
N ALA A 198 23.26 -7.78 -3.36
CA ALA A 198 22.31 -8.78 -2.88
C ALA A 198 22.70 -9.27 -1.48
N LEU A 199 22.01 -8.76 -0.44
CA LEU A 199 22.15 -9.22 0.94
C LEU A 199 21.38 -10.53 1.17
N VAL A 200 20.32 -10.71 0.42
CA VAL A 200 19.50 -11.93 0.36
C VAL A 200 19.35 -12.34 -1.10
N PRO A 201 19.14 -13.64 -1.38
CA PRO A 201 18.92 -14.10 -2.75
C PRO A 201 17.76 -13.33 -3.40
N ARG A 202 17.92 -12.96 -4.65
CA ARG A 202 16.86 -12.31 -5.40
C ARG A 202 15.77 -13.32 -5.73
N LEU A 203 14.52 -12.92 -5.60
CA LEU A 203 13.38 -13.79 -5.88
C LEU A 203 13.39 -14.33 -7.32
N GLU A 204 13.88 -13.54 -8.27
CA GLU A 204 14.02 -13.96 -9.67
C GLU A 204 15.05 -15.07 -9.83
N GLU A 205 16.17 -15.02 -9.11
CA GLU A 205 17.20 -16.06 -9.10
C GLU A 205 16.64 -17.35 -8.54
N LEU A 206 15.89 -17.29 -7.40
CA LEU A 206 15.23 -18.45 -6.80
C LEU A 206 14.18 -19.07 -7.71
N LYS A 207 13.43 -18.27 -8.48
CA LYS A 207 12.46 -18.75 -9.45
C LYS A 207 13.13 -19.43 -10.63
N ALA A 208 14.27 -18.90 -11.10
CA ALA A 208 15.07 -19.48 -12.19
C ALA A 208 15.65 -20.84 -11.78
N GLU A 209 16.15 -20.98 -10.54
CA GLU A 209 16.65 -22.25 -10.00
C GLU A 209 15.54 -23.29 -9.81
N ALA A 210 14.33 -22.86 -9.46
CA ALA A 210 13.18 -23.76 -9.25
C ALA A 210 12.47 -24.14 -10.56
N ALA A 211 12.80 -23.53 -11.69
CA ALA A 211 12.25 -23.90 -12.99
C ALA A 211 12.76 -25.28 -13.41
N PRO A 212 11.89 -26.23 -13.83
CA PRO A 212 12.34 -27.53 -14.31
C PRO A 212 13.27 -27.33 -15.51
N ALA A 213 14.40 -28.04 -15.51
CA ALA A 213 15.32 -28.04 -16.63
C ALA A 213 14.55 -28.32 -17.94
N PRO A 214 14.84 -27.62 -19.04
CA PRO A 214 14.19 -27.89 -20.30
C PRO A 214 14.39 -29.39 -20.62
N SER A 215 13.27 -30.12 -20.70
CA SER A 215 13.30 -31.53 -21.10
C SER A 215 13.98 -31.62 -22.45
N GLY A 216 15.23 -32.06 -22.44
CA GLY A 216 15.98 -32.30 -23.67
C GLY A 216 15.20 -33.27 -24.53
N VAL A 217 14.70 -32.78 -25.63
CA VAL A 217 14.17 -33.61 -26.71
C VAL A 217 15.42 -34.18 -27.40
N THR A 218 15.70 -35.46 -27.10
CA THR A 218 16.59 -36.25 -27.92
C THR A 218 15.79 -36.96 -29.01
#